data_c6ed8db85f17cf0eb9eefcd425301948
#
_entry.id   c6ed8db85f17cf0eb9eefcd425301948
#
_cell.length_a   1.000
_cell.length_b   1.000
_cell.length_c   1.000
_cell.angle_alpha   90.00
_cell.angle_beta   90.00
_cell.angle_gamma   90.00
#
_symmetry.space_group_name_H-M   'P 1'
#
loop_
_entity.id
_entity.type
_entity.pdbx_description
1 polymer ?
#
loop_
_entity_poly.entity_id
_entity_poly.type
_entity_poly.pdbx_seq_one_letter_code
_entity_poly.pdbx_strand_id
1 'polypeptide(L)'
;MSENFTVRGDMDATIHYELQHQITAGDAMKKLTLSFVVPETFDSPTYRQKISNFKVSFAPRAQEQNTTTDDRGNKIIEANWTNVPRVVDALISFDAQTNTALKTIPSSAPFPLASIPDHLKVYLTATEQVQSRDPAVRSLALKLTKDVKTQFDAVQKVVSWVVDHVRYVNPPEQYDAIYSLQTGKGNCQNYSHLTAAILRSVGVPVRIVNGVTMNQPFDVAWEKGTLTFKMGQGRHSWVEIWFPDQGWVPYDPQNMQFFISSRFVRIEVGIDNNETKNDGLVRWVQSVDASAKPKLQEIIGARFLADSAKVTAMRQNYGPKNLLLGPNVQAQFTKIEMPPPPPPPVEIPPEQVKELRYTVPFVYGNLQFPENVDFAFPRATKAKGKGRFEMSRNFLVETAEYVTTNATQYAQVVDLRKPVTLHQVGLALHKFGGEGWLWVDVFKDDAGKPGEPLCTTQMVNLDDISAKPGYRWVNFVFAEKDRPVLMPGAYWIALGFSGTPIMNWFYTYGKPVGPVYGTRYKSVFAQDWSGALNYEFNYKVAGMTVK
;
A
#
# COMPACT_ATOMS: atom_id res chain seq x y z
N MET A 1 16.50 -10.73 -10.32
CA MET A 1 17.35 -9.58 -9.97
C MET A 1 16.42 -8.42 -9.62
N SER A 2 16.66 -7.74 -8.51
CA SER A 2 15.94 -6.52 -8.21
C SER A 2 16.46 -5.39 -9.11
N GLU A 3 15.57 -4.67 -9.75
CA GLU A 3 15.94 -3.56 -10.63
C GLU A 3 15.43 -2.26 -10.04
N ASN A 4 16.23 -1.21 -10.14
CA ASN A 4 15.87 0.14 -9.71
C ASN A 4 15.64 0.98 -10.96
N PHE A 5 14.67 1.87 -10.89
CA PHE A 5 14.32 2.76 -11.98
C PHE A 5 14.25 4.20 -11.49
N THR A 6 14.81 5.11 -12.27
CA THR A 6 14.52 6.54 -12.13
C THR A 6 13.40 6.89 -13.08
N VAL A 7 12.31 7.40 -12.54
CA VAL A 7 11.14 7.84 -13.32
C VAL A 7 11.21 9.33 -13.60
N ARG A 8 10.81 9.72 -14.81
CA ARG A 8 10.76 11.13 -15.26
C ARG A 8 9.50 11.36 -16.07
N GLY A 9 8.98 12.57 -16.00
CA GLY A 9 7.82 12.99 -16.75
C GLY A 9 6.82 13.75 -15.90
N ASP A 10 5.61 13.87 -16.41
CA ASP A 10 4.51 14.58 -15.77
C ASP A 10 3.26 13.69 -15.75
N MET A 11 2.51 13.86 -14.67
CA MET A 11 1.21 13.20 -14.51
C MET A 11 0.19 14.25 -14.08
N ASP A 12 -0.91 14.34 -14.81
CA ASP A 12 -2.01 15.24 -14.52
C ASP A 12 -3.30 14.46 -14.37
N ALA A 13 -4.12 14.80 -13.40
CA ALA A 13 -5.45 14.27 -13.28
C ALA A 13 -6.45 15.32 -12.80
N THR A 14 -7.68 15.21 -13.27
CA THR A 14 -8.85 15.88 -12.67
C THR A 14 -9.78 14.80 -12.19
N ILE A 15 -9.96 14.72 -10.89
CA ILE A 15 -10.69 13.66 -10.20
C ILE A 15 -11.94 14.26 -9.58
N HIS A 16 -13.10 13.75 -9.94
CA HIS A 16 -14.31 13.97 -9.17
C HIS A 16 -14.36 12.90 -8.08
N TYR A 17 -14.28 13.33 -6.82
CA TYR A 17 -14.26 12.46 -5.64
C TYR A 17 -15.59 12.54 -4.92
N GLU A 18 -16.10 11.38 -4.52
CA GLU A 18 -17.28 11.25 -3.67
C GLU A 18 -17.01 10.31 -2.50
N LEU A 19 -17.39 10.72 -1.30
CA LEU A 19 -17.37 9.91 -0.11
C LEU A 19 -18.78 9.82 0.45
N GLN A 20 -19.33 8.61 0.48
CA GLN A 20 -20.62 8.33 1.09
C GLN A 20 -20.41 7.65 2.44
N HIS A 21 -21.03 8.18 3.46
CA HIS A 21 -21.08 7.63 4.81
C HIS A 21 -22.50 7.33 5.16
N GLN A 22 -22.82 6.08 5.49
CA GLN A 22 -24.10 5.71 6.05
C GLN A 22 -23.90 5.16 7.47
N ILE A 23 -24.54 5.81 8.44
CA ILE A 23 -24.53 5.39 9.82
C ILE A 23 -25.93 4.91 10.19
N THR A 24 -26.06 3.61 10.51
CA THR A 24 -27.29 3.06 11.10
C THR A 24 -27.14 3.10 12.61
N ALA A 25 -27.92 3.95 13.25
CA ALA A 25 -27.92 4.13 14.69
C ALA A 25 -28.57 2.93 15.41
N GLY A 26 -28.03 2.57 16.57
CA GLY A 26 -28.73 1.69 17.51
C GLY A 26 -29.80 2.46 18.29
N ASP A 27 -30.83 1.77 18.77
CA ASP A 27 -32.01 2.38 19.44
C ASP A 27 -31.68 3.19 20.70
N ALA A 28 -30.49 3.05 21.26
CA ALA A 28 -30.06 3.72 22.49
C ALA A 28 -29.07 4.87 22.25
N MET A 29 -28.86 5.29 21.00
CA MET A 29 -27.95 6.38 20.69
C MET A 29 -28.56 7.75 21.03
N LYS A 30 -27.86 8.52 21.89
CA LYS A 30 -28.29 9.82 22.36
C LYS A 30 -27.66 10.99 21.62
N LYS A 31 -26.47 10.77 21.07
CA LYS A 31 -25.75 11.79 20.29
C LYS A 31 -24.91 11.11 19.23
N LEU A 32 -24.89 11.69 18.05
CA LEU A 32 -24.00 11.36 16.95
C LEU A 32 -23.23 12.62 16.53
N THR A 33 -21.94 12.50 16.32
CA THR A 33 -21.08 13.55 15.73
C THR A 33 -20.29 12.96 14.59
N LEU A 34 -20.37 13.57 13.42
CA LEU A 34 -19.55 13.26 12.26
C LEU A 34 -18.58 14.41 12.01
N SER A 35 -17.33 14.09 11.72
CA SER A 35 -16.33 15.08 11.33
C SER A 35 -15.77 14.76 9.97
N PHE A 36 -15.57 15.79 9.14
CA PHE A 36 -14.92 15.71 7.82
C PHE A 36 -13.95 16.85 7.67
N VAL A 37 -12.87 16.61 6.94
CA VAL A 37 -11.87 17.63 6.64
C VAL A 37 -12.13 18.20 5.23
N VAL A 38 -12.07 19.52 5.12
CA VAL A 38 -12.10 20.20 3.82
C VAL A 38 -10.70 20.15 3.22
N PRO A 39 -10.47 19.37 2.15
CA PRO A 39 -9.14 19.29 1.55
C PRO A 39 -8.68 20.65 1.04
N GLU A 40 -7.41 20.98 1.23
CA GLU A 40 -6.84 22.26 0.84
C GLU A 40 -6.02 22.17 -0.47
N THR A 41 -5.89 23.32 -1.12
CA THR A 41 -4.91 23.47 -2.20
C THR A 41 -3.51 23.35 -1.63
N PHE A 42 -2.65 22.59 -2.32
CA PHE A 42 -1.28 22.34 -1.91
C PHE A 42 -0.33 22.48 -3.09
N ASP A 43 0.80 23.11 -2.88
CA ASP A 43 1.84 23.30 -3.88
C ASP A 43 3.20 22.85 -3.34
N SER A 44 3.85 21.99 -4.09
CA SER A 44 5.17 21.42 -3.82
C SER A 44 5.93 21.29 -5.13
N PRO A 45 7.27 21.25 -5.11
CA PRO A 45 8.07 21.04 -6.32
C PRO A 45 7.73 19.76 -7.09
N THR A 46 7.24 18.74 -6.40
CA THR A 46 6.96 17.41 -6.99
C THR A 46 5.48 17.11 -7.14
N TYR A 47 4.62 17.81 -6.40
CA TYR A 47 3.18 17.52 -6.40
C TYR A 47 2.37 18.79 -6.13
N ARG A 48 1.30 18.96 -6.89
CA ARG A 48 0.34 20.06 -6.73
C ARG A 48 -1.06 19.51 -6.66
N GLN A 49 -1.87 20.14 -5.83
CA GLN A 49 -3.29 19.85 -5.69
C GLN A 49 -4.08 21.14 -5.65
N LYS A 50 -5.13 21.24 -6.47
CA LYS A 50 -6.12 22.32 -6.41
C LYS A 50 -7.50 21.72 -6.20
N ILE A 51 -8.17 22.13 -5.14
CA ILE A 51 -9.52 21.67 -4.81
C ILE A 51 -10.54 22.70 -5.26
N SER A 52 -11.65 22.21 -5.81
CA SER A 52 -12.79 23.03 -6.22
C SER A 52 -14.09 22.24 -6.01
N ASN A 53 -15.23 22.93 -6.08
CA ASN A 53 -16.57 22.36 -5.99
C ASN A 53 -16.83 21.51 -4.73
N PHE A 54 -16.15 21.83 -3.60
CA PHE A 54 -16.36 21.10 -2.35
C PHE A 54 -17.80 21.28 -1.87
N LYS A 55 -18.46 20.15 -1.58
CA LYS A 55 -19.80 20.07 -1.04
C LYS A 55 -19.86 19.01 0.05
N VAL A 56 -20.63 19.29 1.08
CA VAL A 56 -21.00 18.33 2.10
C VAL A 56 -22.50 18.44 2.34
N SER A 57 -23.17 17.31 2.41
CA SER A 57 -24.60 17.23 2.71
C SER A 57 -24.88 16.09 3.68
N PHE A 58 -25.90 16.28 4.50
CA PHE A 58 -26.36 15.32 5.49
C PHE A 58 -27.85 15.06 5.34
N ALA A 59 -28.24 13.80 5.36
CA ALA A 59 -29.63 13.37 5.33
C ALA A 59 -29.91 12.38 6.49
N PRO A 60 -30.75 12.74 7.46
CA PRO A 60 -31.37 14.04 7.67
C PRO A 60 -30.35 15.13 8.05
N ARG A 61 -30.73 16.37 7.81
CA ARG A 61 -29.90 17.53 8.14
C ARG A 61 -29.42 17.48 9.60
N ALA A 62 -28.16 17.80 9.83
CA ALA A 62 -27.62 17.94 11.18
C ALA A 62 -28.33 19.06 11.94
N GLN A 63 -28.54 18.88 13.23
CA GLN A 63 -29.13 19.89 14.09
C GLN A 63 -28.17 21.05 14.34
N GLU A 64 -26.87 20.72 14.35
CA GLU A 64 -25.80 21.70 14.52
C GLU A 64 -24.66 21.33 13.59
N GLN A 65 -24.11 22.32 12.89
CA GLN A 65 -22.95 22.15 12.03
C GLN A 65 -21.99 23.30 12.25
N ASN A 66 -20.74 22.98 12.58
CA ASN A 66 -19.67 23.91 12.85
C ASN A 66 -18.47 23.64 11.93
N THR A 67 -17.69 24.67 11.68
CA THR A 67 -16.39 24.54 10.98
C THR A 67 -15.33 25.18 11.87
N THR A 68 -14.28 24.40 12.16
CA THR A 68 -13.14 24.85 12.96
C THR A 68 -11.85 24.66 12.19
N THR A 69 -10.79 25.35 12.60
CA THR A 69 -9.44 25.12 12.09
C THR A 69 -8.58 24.62 13.25
N ASP A 70 -7.88 23.53 13.04
CA ASP A 70 -6.97 22.97 14.05
C ASP A 70 -5.59 23.67 14.03
N ASP A 71 -4.70 23.27 14.93
CA ASP A 71 -3.34 23.81 15.06
C ASP A 71 -2.44 23.51 13.85
N ARG A 72 -2.84 22.62 12.95
CA ARG A 72 -2.11 22.28 11.70
C ARG A 72 -2.68 22.97 10.47
N GLY A 73 -3.74 23.76 10.67
CA GLY A 73 -4.43 24.48 9.59
C GLY A 73 -5.53 23.68 8.91
N ASN A 74 -5.81 22.44 9.34
CA ASN A 74 -6.90 21.66 8.76
C ASN A 74 -8.25 22.26 9.10
N LYS A 75 -9.10 22.47 8.09
CA LYS A 75 -10.49 22.91 8.28
C LYS A 75 -11.38 21.70 8.49
N ILE A 76 -12.00 21.61 9.66
CA ILE A 76 -12.80 20.48 10.10
C ILE A 76 -14.27 20.90 10.20
N ILE A 77 -15.14 20.21 9.48
CA ILE A 77 -16.60 20.32 9.59
C ILE A 77 -17.07 19.28 10.57
N GLU A 78 -17.79 19.71 11.61
CA GLU A 78 -18.46 18.83 12.56
C GLU A 78 -19.98 18.98 12.44
N ALA A 79 -20.67 17.85 12.26
CA ALA A 79 -22.12 17.77 12.20
C ALA A 79 -22.65 16.94 13.39
N ASN A 80 -23.63 17.48 14.11
CA ASN A 80 -24.15 16.93 15.36
C ASN A 80 -25.65 16.64 15.30
N TRP A 81 -26.04 15.48 15.85
CA TRP A 81 -27.42 15.07 16.09
C TRP A 81 -27.58 14.70 17.56
N THR A 82 -28.53 15.32 18.29
CA THR A 82 -28.92 14.98 19.65
C THR A 82 -30.17 14.10 19.70
N ASN A 83 -31.05 14.22 18.72
CA ASN A 83 -32.10 13.25 18.42
C ASN A 83 -31.64 12.43 17.20
N VAL A 84 -30.90 11.36 17.45
CA VAL A 84 -30.21 10.62 16.38
C VAL A 84 -31.23 9.86 15.52
N PRO A 85 -31.35 10.16 14.24
CA PRO A 85 -32.19 9.38 13.33
C PRO A 85 -31.69 7.94 13.21
N ARG A 86 -32.60 7.03 12.82
CA ARG A 86 -32.23 5.62 12.64
C ARG A 86 -31.13 5.43 11.59
N VAL A 87 -31.14 6.25 10.55
CA VAL A 87 -30.10 6.28 9.51
C VAL A 87 -29.68 7.73 9.31
N VAL A 88 -28.38 7.95 9.24
CA VAL A 88 -27.76 9.21 8.86
C VAL A 88 -26.84 8.96 7.69
N ASP A 89 -27.11 9.62 6.56
CA ASP A 89 -26.24 9.61 5.39
C ASP A 89 -25.47 10.94 5.33
N ALA A 90 -24.18 10.86 5.04
CA ALA A 90 -23.35 11.99 4.71
C ALA A 90 -22.73 11.78 3.32
N LEU A 91 -22.78 12.81 2.49
CA LEU A 91 -22.16 12.83 1.17
C LEU A 91 -21.20 14.00 1.10
N ILE A 92 -19.95 13.70 0.83
CA ILE A 92 -18.89 14.67 0.58
C ILE A 92 -18.48 14.52 -0.88
N SER A 93 -18.38 15.63 -1.61
CA SER A 93 -17.86 15.62 -2.97
C SER A 93 -17.01 16.84 -3.24
N PHE A 94 -16.03 16.69 -4.12
CA PHE A 94 -15.18 17.77 -4.62
C PHE A 94 -14.48 17.35 -5.91
N ASP A 95 -13.93 18.34 -6.61
CA ASP A 95 -13.04 18.12 -7.73
C ASP A 95 -11.61 18.42 -7.31
N ALA A 96 -10.71 17.46 -7.51
CA ALA A 96 -9.28 17.60 -7.28
C ALA A 96 -8.53 17.64 -8.62
N GLN A 97 -7.86 18.74 -8.90
CA GLN A 97 -6.87 18.82 -9.97
C GLN A 97 -5.52 18.53 -9.34
N THR A 98 -4.88 17.44 -9.76
CA THR A 98 -3.61 16.97 -9.25
C THR A 98 -2.57 16.93 -10.35
N ASN A 99 -1.35 17.36 -10.03
CA ASN A 99 -0.20 17.28 -10.94
C ASN A 99 1.00 16.71 -10.19
N THR A 100 1.72 15.78 -10.79
CA THR A 100 2.99 15.26 -10.30
C THR A 100 4.07 15.52 -11.33
N ALA A 101 5.09 16.31 -10.95
CA ALA A 101 6.22 16.65 -11.81
C ALA A 101 7.45 15.84 -11.40
N LEU A 102 7.85 14.87 -12.24
CA LEU A 102 9.00 14.00 -12.04
C LEU A 102 10.19 14.49 -12.85
N LYS A 103 10.75 15.60 -12.42
CA LYS A 103 11.90 16.26 -13.06
C LYS A 103 13.03 16.47 -12.05
N THR A 104 14.19 16.83 -12.54
CA THR A 104 15.32 17.21 -11.68
C THR A 104 14.96 18.43 -10.84
N ILE A 105 15.17 18.33 -9.54
CA ILE A 105 14.96 19.42 -8.57
C ILE A 105 16.33 19.76 -7.98
N PRO A 106 16.80 21.01 -8.10
CA PRO A 106 18.02 21.42 -7.42
C PRO A 106 17.75 21.56 -5.93
N SER A 107 18.54 20.92 -5.10
CA SER A 107 18.56 21.13 -3.65
C SER A 107 19.99 21.22 -3.16
N SER A 108 20.26 22.24 -2.36
CA SER A 108 21.55 22.47 -1.72
C SER A 108 21.47 22.31 -0.19
N ALA A 109 20.35 21.84 0.32
CA ALA A 109 20.13 21.69 1.75
C ALA A 109 21.21 20.82 2.40
N PRO A 110 22.00 21.36 3.36
CA PRO A 110 23.03 20.59 4.02
C PRO A 110 22.44 19.58 5.00
N PHE A 111 23.23 18.60 5.39
CA PHE A 111 22.90 17.73 6.51
C PHE A 111 24.09 17.60 7.46
N PRO A 112 23.89 17.77 8.78
CA PRO A 112 22.66 18.19 9.47
C PRO A 112 22.17 19.59 9.05
N LEU A 113 20.86 19.88 9.23
CA LEU A 113 20.30 21.20 8.96
C LEU A 113 20.91 22.26 9.89
N ALA A 114 21.32 23.39 9.33
CA ALA A 114 21.94 24.48 10.09
C ALA A 114 20.94 25.18 11.04
N SER A 115 19.70 25.35 10.60
CA SER A 115 18.63 25.97 11.40
C SER A 115 17.26 25.47 10.93
N ILE A 116 16.30 25.51 11.86
CA ILE A 116 14.90 25.13 11.59
C ILE A 116 14.02 26.26 12.13
N PRO A 117 13.15 26.85 11.29
CA PRO A 117 12.19 27.86 11.71
C PRO A 117 11.34 27.40 12.90
N ASP A 118 11.02 28.31 13.82
CA ASP A 118 10.33 27.96 15.07
C ASP A 118 8.98 27.26 14.85
N HIS A 119 8.20 27.73 13.87
CA HIS A 119 6.91 27.12 13.53
C HIS A 119 7.00 25.69 12.97
N LEU A 120 8.19 25.25 12.59
CA LEU A 120 8.44 23.88 12.11
C LEU A 120 8.94 22.93 13.20
N LYS A 121 9.36 23.46 14.36
CA LYS A 121 9.91 22.64 15.46
C LYS A 121 8.89 21.62 16.00
N VAL A 122 7.61 21.92 15.87
CA VAL A 122 6.54 20.97 16.23
C VAL A 122 6.64 19.66 15.45
N TYR A 123 7.11 19.71 14.21
CA TYR A 123 7.30 18.54 13.34
C TYR A 123 8.59 17.76 13.61
N LEU A 124 9.30 18.09 14.69
CA LEU A 124 10.41 17.30 15.29
C LEU A 124 9.97 16.59 16.57
N THR A 125 8.74 16.85 17.04
CA THR A 125 8.25 16.36 18.32
C THR A 125 8.05 14.84 18.25
N ALA A 126 8.46 14.15 19.30
CA ALA A 126 8.11 12.76 19.51
C ALA A 126 6.65 12.66 19.99
N THR A 127 5.95 11.65 19.51
CA THR A 127 4.57 11.33 19.91
C THR A 127 4.47 9.87 20.32
N GLU A 128 3.26 9.45 20.75
CA GLU A 128 2.98 8.06 21.06
C GLU A 128 3.23 7.13 19.85
N GLN A 129 2.92 7.60 18.63
CA GLN A 129 3.08 6.81 17.40
C GLN A 129 4.44 7.05 16.70
N VAL A 130 5.03 8.24 16.90
CA VAL A 130 6.31 8.63 16.27
C VAL A 130 7.36 8.84 17.35
N GLN A 131 7.94 7.74 17.85
CA GLN A 131 8.88 7.74 18.98
C GLN A 131 10.29 8.16 18.56
N SER A 132 10.45 9.40 18.07
CA SER A 132 11.73 9.92 17.56
C SER A 132 12.82 10.06 18.63
N ARG A 133 12.49 10.00 19.93
CA ARG A 133 13.43 10.05 21.06
C ARG A 133 13.87 8.67 21.54
N ASP A 134 13.28 7.60 21.02
CA ASP A 134 13.64 6.24 21.40
C ASP A 134 15.11 5.95 21.07
N PRO A 135 15.88 5.35 21.97
CA PRO A 135 17.30 5.07 21.77
C PRO A 135 17.59 4.19 20.56
N ALA A 136 16.74 3.20 20.26
CA ALA A 136 16.92 2.31 19.10
C ALA A 136 16.67 3.07 17.79
N VAL A 137 15.64 3.91 17.73
CA VAL A 137 15.37 4.79 16.58
C VAL A 137 16.54 5.74 16.35
N ARG A 138 17.02 6.37 17.41
CA ARG A 138 18.15 7.32 17.32
C ARG A 138 19.43 6.63 16.87
N SER A 139 19.75 5.47 17.42
CA SER A 139 20.92 4.68 17.03
C SER A 139 20.88 4.30 15.55
N LEU A 140 19.71 3.84 15.07
CA LEU A 140 19.50 3.53 13.68
C LEU A 140 19.65 4.77 12.79
N ALA A 141 19.02 5.89 13.17
CA ALA A 141 19.10 7.14 12.41
C ALA A 141 20.55 7.62 12.24
N LEU A 142 21.33 7.62 13.31
CA LEU A 142 22.75 7.98 13.26
C LEU A 142 23.56 7.02 12.38
N LYS A 143 23.25 5.72 12.43
CA LYS A 143 23.89 4.72 11.56
C LYS A 143 23.58 4.97 10.09
N LEU A 144 22.30 5.21 9.74
CA LEU A 144 21.87 5.44 8.37
C LEU A 144 22.42 6.75 7.78
N THR A 145 22.55 7.78 8.62
CA THR A 145 23.00 9.12 8.19
C THR A 145 24.49 9.37 8.45
N LYS A 146 25.25 8.34 8.82
CA LYS A 146 26.69 8.47 8.98
C LYS A 146 27.34 8.95 7.69
N ASP A 147 28.22 9.96 7.79
CA ASP A 147 28.97 10.56 6.67
C ASP A 147 28.12 11.22 5.58
N VAL A 148 26.82 11.37 5.80
CA VAL A 148 25.90 12.07 4.87
C VAL A 148 26.13 13.57 4.98
N LYS A 149 26.12 14.26 3.84
CA LYS A 149 26.40 15.70 3.74
C LYS A 149 25.20 16.53 3.25
N THR A 150 24.22 15.88 2.63
CA THR A 150 23.03 16.56 2.10
C THR A 150 21.77 16.01 2.76
N GLN A 151 20.76 16.87 2.93
CA GLN A 151 19.48 16.43 3.47
C GLN A 151 18.82 15.40 2.54
N PHE A 152 18.95 15.60 1.23
CA PHE A 152 18.39 14.66 0.25
C PHE A 152 18.95 13.24 0.45
N ASP A 153 20.29 13.10 0.62
CA ASP A 153 20.89 11.79 0.87
C ASP A 153 20.40 11.15 2.17
N ALA A 154 20.24 11.97 3.23
CA ALA A 154 19.71 11.49 4.51
C ALA A 154 18.28 10.94 4.32
N VAL A 155 17.42 11.69 3.65
CA VAL A 155 16.05 11.29 3.34
C VAL A 155 16.04 10.03 2.49
N GLN A 156 16.84 9.99 1.42
CA GLN A 156 16.93 8.84 0.54
C GLN A 156 17.34 7.57 1.28
N LYS A 157 18.37 7.63 2.11
CA LYS A 157 18.82 6.49 2.90
C LYS A 157 17.77 6.00 3.88
N VAL A 158 17.09 6.92 4.56
CA VAL A 158 16.06 6.58 5.55
C VAL A 158 14.83 5.98 4.86
N VAL A 159 14.28 6.63 3.84
CA VAL A 159 13.11 6.11 3.12
C VAL A 159 13.42 4.76 2.50
N SER A 160 14.59 4.61 1.88
CA SER A 160 15.03 3.34 1.30
C SER A 160 15.12 2.22 2.33
N TRP A 161 15.69 2.54 3.49
CA TRP A 161 15.80 1.55 4.57
C TRP A 161 14.42 1.13 5.09
N VAL A 162 13.49 2.08 5.28
CA VAL A 162 12.13 1.78 5.74
C VAL A 162 11.40 0.89 4.73
N VAL A 163 11.49 1.22 3.44
CA VAL A 163 10.91 0.41 2.35
C VAL A 163 11.44 -1.03 2.40
N ASP A 164 12.73 -1.23 2.66
CA ASP A 164 13.32 -2.56 2.69
C ASP A 164 13.06 -3.31 4.00
N HIS A 165 12.91 -2.58 5.10
CA HIS A 165 12.72 -3.17 6.43
C HIS A 165 11.28 -3.60 6.69
N VAL A 166 10.29 -2.74 6.36
CA VAL A 166 8.89 -2.99 6.70
C VAL A 166 8.20 -3.82 5.62
N ARG A 167 7.47 -4.85 6.03
CA ARG A 167 6.55 -5.63 5.21
C ARG A 167 5.13 -5.25 5.52
N TYR A 168 4.33 -5.09 4.48
CA TYR A 168 2.94 -4.68 4.65
C TYR A 168 2.10 -5.78 5.32
N VAL A 169 1.38 -5.38 6.37
CA VAL A 169 0.39 -6.19 7.10
C VAL A 169 -0.79 -5.29 7.47
N ASN A 170 -2.01 -5.72 7.21
CA ASN A 170 -3.22 -4.97 7.56
C ASN A 170 -4.32 -5.89 8.10
N PRO A 171 -4.84 -5.66 9.32
CA PRO A 171 -4.37 -4.67 10.28
C PRO A 171 -3.08 -5.12 10.99
N PRO A 172 -2.15 -4.20 11.31
CA PRO A 172 -1.05 -4.51 12.20
C PRO A 172 -1.54 -4.60 13.67
N GLU A 173 -0.76 -5.23 14.53
CA GLU A 173 -1.08 -5.29 15.97
C GLU A 173 -0.97 -3.91 16.64
N GLN A 174 0.02 -3.10 16.20
CA GLN A 174 0.23 -1.73 16.67
C GLN A 174 0.62 -0.83 15.49
N TYR A 175 0.31 0.47 15.60
CA TYR A 175 0.48 1.43 14.51
C TYR A 175 1.69 2.37 14.70
N ASP A 176 2.49 2.15 15.73
CA ASP A 176 3.62 3.00 16.08
C ASP A 176 4.94 2.61 15.41
N ALA A 177 5.92 3.52 15.47
CA ALA A 177 7.21 3.36 14.84
C ALA A 177 8.06 2.23 15.47
N ILE A 178 7.99 2.04 16.79
CA ILE A 178 8.77 1.01 17.50
C ILE A 178 8.30 -0.39 17.12
N TYR A 179 6.99 -0.59 17.05
CA TYR A 179 6.44 -1.86 16.54
C TYR A 179 7.02 -2.21 15.17
N SER A 180 7.02 -1.25 14.25
CA SER A 180 7.53 -1.47 12.89
C SER A 180 9.05 -1.68 12.86
N LEU A 181 9.78 -0.94 13.69
CA LEU A 181 11.23 -1.12 13.84
C LEU A 181 11.60 -2.52 14.34
N GLN A 182 10.87 -3.03 15.34
CA GLN A 182 11.17 -4.31 15.98
C GLN A 182 10.68 -5.51 15.18
N THR A 183 9.49 -5.41 14.58
CA THR A 183 8.86 -6.55 13.92
C THR A 183 9.10 -6.60 12.41
N GLY A 184 9.48 -5.48 11.80
CA GLY A 184 9.53 -5.35 10.35
C GLY A 184 8.16 -5.46 9.67
N LYS A 185 7.07 -5.15 10.39
CA LYS A 185 5.69 -5.26 9.89
C LYS A 185 4.92 -3.96 10.08
N GLY A 186 3.93 -3.71 9.23
CA GLY A 186 3.04 -2.57 9.38
C GLY A 186 2.24 -2.24 8.14
N ASN A 187 1.31 -1.29 8.27
CA ASN A 187 0.57 -0.71 7.15
C ASN A 187 1.10 0.71 6.81
N CYS A 188 0.40 1.47 5.98
CA CYS A 188 0.82 2.81 5.55
C CYS A 188 1.17 3.75 6.72
N GLN A 189 0.42 3.69 7.83
CA GLN A 189 0.70 4.49 9.01
C GLN A 189 2.06 4.12 9.61
N ASN A 190 2.34 2.84 9.73
CA ASN A 190 3.60 2.34 10.26
C ASN A 190 4.81 2.75 9.42
N TYR A 191 4.71 2.66 8.09
CA TYR A 191 5.75 3.15 7.19
C TYR A 191 6.00 4.65 7.40
N SER A 192 4.91 5.43 7.49
CA SER A 192 4.96 6.87 7.70
C SER A 192 5.51 7.22 9.08
N HIS A 193 5.05 6.56 10.15
CA HIS A 193 5.52 6.81 11.51
C HIS A 193 6.99 6.45 11.70
N LEU A 194 7.44 5.31 11.17
CA LEU A 194 8.83 4.91 11.27
C LEU A 194 9.75 5.86 10.49
N THR A 195 9.36 6.27 9.28
CA THR A 195 10.09 7.27 8.50
C THR A 195 10.20 8.59 9.24
N ALA A 196 9.07 9.07 9.78
CA ALA A 196 9.04 10.31 10.56
C ALA A 196 9.88 10.20 11.84
N ALA A 197 9.82 9.08 12.57
CA ALA A 197 10.59 8.88 13.79
C ALA A 197 12.10 8.94 13.52
N ILE A 198 12.57 8.25 12.49
CA ILE A 198 14.00 8.22 12.13
C ILE A 198 14.48 9.62 11.70
N LEU A 199 13.76 10.29 10.80
CA LEU A 199 14.14 11.61 10.28
C LEU A 199 14.08 12.70 11.36
N ARG A 200 13.03 12.71 12.19
CA ARG A 200 12.90 13.67 13.30
C ARG A 200 14.02 13.50 14.32
N SER A 201 14.48 12.28 14.57
CA SER A 201 15.56 12.00 15.53
C SER A 201 16.91 12.60 15.12
N VAL A 202 17.08 12.91 13.84
CA VAL A 202 18.27 13.59 13.28
C VAL A 202 17.99 15.03 12.84
N GLY A 203 16.89 15.63 13.31
CA GLY A 203 16.58 17.04 13.15
C GLY A 203 15.95 17.40 11.82
N VAL A 204 15.36 16.48 11.08
CA VAL A 204 14.61 16.77 9.84
C VAL A 204 13.11 16.85 10.14
N PRO A 205 12.44 17.99 9.90
CA PRO A 205 11.00 18.12 10.13
C PRO A 205 10.20 17.24 9.16
N VAL A 206 9.27 16.46 9.72
CA VAL A 206 8.40 15.57 8.97
C VAL A 206 6.99 15.69 9.51
N ARG A 207 5.99 15.84 8.63
CA ARG A 207 4.57 15.74 9.00
C ARG A 207 3.92 14.54 8.32
N ILE A 208 2.91 14.01 8.98
CA ILE A 208 2.10 12.91 8.47
C ILE A 208 0.96 13.50 7.67
N VAL A 209 0.67 12.90 6.54
CA VAL A 209 -0.49 13.20 5.72
C VAL A 209 -1.45 12.03 5.77
N ASN A 210 -2.72 12.32 5.95
CA ASN A 210 -3.81 11.39 5.71
C ASN A 210 -4.61 11.87 4.49
N GLY A 211 -4.85 10.99 3.55
CA GLY A 211 -5.57 11.28 2.33
C GLY A 211 -6.16 10.02 1.71
N VAL A 212 -6.37 10.08 0.43
CA VAL A 212 -6.91 8.94 -0.33
C VAL A 212 -6.08 8.70 -1.58
N THR A 213 -6.04 7.44 -1.99
CA THR A 213 -5.47 7.02 -3.27
C THR A 213 -6.55 6.48 -4.18
N MET A 214 -6.33 6.65 -5.49
CA MET A 214 -7.26 6.24 -6.54
C MET A 214 -6.68 5.07 -7.33
N ASN A 215 -7.51 4.12 -7.70
CA ASN A 215 -7.10 2.89 -8.35
C ASN A 215 -6.93 2.99 -9.89
N GLN A 216 -7.00 4.19 -10.45
CA GLN A 216 -6.74 4.39 -11.88
C GLN A 216 -5.30 4.02 -12.20
N PRO A 217 -5.04 3.02 -13.05
CA PRO A 217 -3.69 2.63 -13.42
C PRO A 217 -3.01 3.70 -14.30
N PHE A 218 -1.69 3.68 -14.31
CA PHE A 218 -0.90 4.46 -15.26
C PHE A 218 0.32 3.67 -15.73
N ASP A 219 0.74 3.96 -16.93
CA ASP A 219 1.85 3.28 -17.58
C ASP A 219 3.13 4.11 -17.52
N VAL A 220 4.24 3.42 -17.28
CA VAL A 220 5.59 3.97 -17.32
C VAL A 220 6.36 3.26 -18.40
N ALA A 221 6.69 3.96 -19.46
CA ALA A 221 7.48 3.41 -20.55
C ALA A 221 8.95 3.29 -20.15
N TRP A 222 9.61 2.19 -20.55
CA TRP A 222 11.04 1.99 -20.40
C TRP A 222 11.61 1.23 -21.59
N GLU A 223 12.94 1.06 -21.68
CA GLU A 223 13.61 0.50 -22.87
C GLU A 223 13.12 -0.89 -23.31
N LYS A 224 12.62 -1.72 -22.38
CA LYS A 224 12.18 -3.10 -22.64
C LYS A 224 10.67 -3.27 -22.63
N GLY A 225 9.89 -2.20 -22.53
CA GLY A 225 8.44 -2.28 -22.52
C GLY A 225 7.77 -1.25 -21.64
N THR A 226 6.69 -1.65 -21.00
CA THR A 226 5.84 -0.79 -20.16
C THR A 226 5.66 -1.42 -18.79
N LEU A 227 5.79 -0.62 -17.75
CA LEU A 227 5.43 -0.96 -16.38
C LEU A 227 4.08 -0.31 -16.08
N THR A 228 3.05 -1.10 -15.76
CA THR A 228 1.76 -0.56 -15.36
C THR A 228 1.67 -0.48 -13.85
N PHE A 229 1.40 0.71 -13.34
CA PHE A 229 1.21 0.97 -11.92
C PHE A 229 -0.28 1.12 -11.60
N LYS A 230 -0.72 0.43 -10.58
CA LYS A 230 -2.05 0.53 -10.02
C LYS A 230 -1.96 0.59 -8.51
N MET A 231 -2.76 1.46 -7.92
CA MET A 231 -2.86 1.63 -6.47
C MET A 231 -4.20 1.12 -5.97
N GLY A 232 -4.31 0.82 -4.69
CA GLY A 232 -5.62 0.62 -4.07
C GLY A 232 -6.43 1.91 -4.05
N GLN A 233 -7.75 1.79 -4.11
CA GLN A 233 -8.63 2.91 -3.84
C GLN A 233 -9.02 2.91 -2.37
N GLY A 234 -8.70 3.97 -1.67
CA GLY A 234 -9.01 4.07 -0.26
C GLY A 234 -8.15 5.07 0.49
N ARG A 235 -8.30 5.05 1.79
CA ARG A 235 -7.53 5.90 2.69
C ARG A 235 -6.09 5.47 2.76
N HIS A 236 -5.21 6.46 2.77
CA HIS A 236 -3.78 6.24 2.77
C HIS A 236 -3.04 7.26 3.63
N SER A 237 -1.90 6.85 4.19
CA SER A 237 -1.02 7.72 4.97
C SER A 237 0.36 7.74 4.35
N TRP A 238 0.94 8.95 4.24
CA TRP A 238 2.29 9.17 3.75
C TRP A 238 2.95 10.31 4.52
N VAL A 239 4.14 10.73 4.11
CA VAL A 239 4.89 11.79 4.77
C VAL A 239 5.14 12.98 3.85
N GLU A 240 5.19 14.16 4.44
CA GLU A 240 5.78 15.35 3.84
C GLU A 240 7.03 15.74 4.63
N ILE A 241 8.14 15.89 3.95
CA ILE A 241 9.46 16.20 4.52
C ILE A 241 9.81 17.62 4.12
N TRP A 242 10.20 18.43 5.10
CA TRP A 242 10.55 19.82 4.86
C TRP A 242 12.00 19.97 4.45
N PHE A 243 12.23 20.70 3.36
CA PHE A 243 13.53 21.12 2.87
C PHE A 243 13.64 22.66 2.95
N PRO A 244 14.78 23.23 3.41
CA PRO A 244 14.95 24.69 3.53
C PRO A 244 14.75 25.43 2.21
N ASP A 245 15.12 24.81 1.10
CA ASP A 245 15.12 25.39 -0.24
C ASP A 245 13.92 24.94 -1.11
N GLN A 246 13.12 23.99 -0.65
CA GLN A 246 12.01 23.42 -1.41
C GLN A 246 10.66 23.47 -0.67
N GLY A 247 10.65 23.75 0.64
CA GLY A 247 9.47 23.62 1.47
C GLY A 247 9.08 22.16 1.72
N TRP A 248 7.80 21.87 1.80
CA TRP A 248 7.26 20.53 2.04
C TRP A 248 7.25 19.68 0.77
N VAL A 249 7.92 18.55 0.79
CA VAL A 249 8.02 17.61 -0.34
C VAL A 249 7.40 16.26 0.09
N PRO A 250 6.39 15.76 -0.63
CA PRO A 250 5.76 14.49 -0.29
C PRO A 250 6.56 13.28 -0.75
N TYR A 251 6.56 12.25 0.11
CA TYR A 251 7.16 10.93 -0.11
C TYR A 251 6.21 9.85 0.37
N ASP A 252 6.10 8.76 -0.38
CA ASP A 252 5.35 7.58 0.06
C ASP A 252 6.28 6.41 0.35
N PRO A 253 6.69 6.21 1.62
CA PRO A 253 7.62 5.15 1.97
C PRO A 253 7.03 3.74 1.82
N GLN A 254 5.71 3.61 1.66
CA GLN A 254 5.08 2.32 1.41
C GLN A 254 5.15 1.93 -0.07
N ASN A 255 4.92 2.87 -0.98
CA ASN A 255 4.81 2.61 -2.42
C ASN A 255 6.15 2.58 -3.16
N MET A 256 7.27 2.44 -2.45
CA MET A 256 8.61 2.38 -3.05
C MET A 256 8.98 3.62 -3.87
N GLN A 257 8.44 4.80 -3.53
CA GLN A 257 8.57 5.98 -4.37
C GLN A 257 9.06 7.17 -3.55
N PHE A 258 9.97 7.93 -4.12
CA PHE A 258 10.36 9.24 -3.60
C PHE A 258 9.43 10.36 -4.08
N PHE A 259 8.20 10.02 -4.39
CA PHE A 259 7.17 10.94 -4.82
C PHE A 259 5.79 10.33 -4.58
N ILE A 260 4.75 11.17 -4.70
CA ILE A 260 3.36 10.71 -4.80
C ILE A 260 2.85 10.99 -6.21
N SER A 261 1.99 10.12 -6.72
CA SER A 261 1.44 10.27 -8.08
C SER A 261 0.21 11.19 -8.10
N SER A 262 -0.24 11.57 -9.30
CA SER A 262 -1.50 12.29 -9.48
C SER A 262 -2.76 11.50 -9.06
N ARG A 263 -2.59 10.26 -8.55
CA ARG A 263 -3.66 9.44 -7.98
C ARG A 263 -3.82 9.63 -6.47
N PHE A 264 -3.06 10.50 -5.87
CA PHE A 264 -3.17 10.86 -4.46
C PHE A 264 -4.01 12.11 -4.30
N VAL A 265 -4.88 12.14 -3.30
CA VAL A 265 -5.57 13.35 -2.87
C VAL A 265 -5.27 13.59 -1.40
N ARG A 266 -4.58 14.68 -1.13
CA ARG A 266 -4.18 15.13 0.20
C ARG A 266 -5.39 15.72 0.93
N ILE A 267 -5.67 15.26 2.14
CA ILE A 267 -6.84 15.71 2.90
C ILE A 267 -6.42 16.39 4.20
N GLU A 268 -5.65 15.73 5.05
CA GLU A 268 -5.36 16.16 6.41
C GLU A 268 -3.88 16.01 6.75
N VAL A 269 -3.32 16.91 7.56
CA VAL A 269 -1.94 16.84 8.04
C VAL A 269 -1.86 16.89 9.55
N GLY A 270 -0.84 16.22 10.11
CA GLY A 270 -0.61 16.19 11.54
C GLY A 270 0.81 15.79 11.91
N ILE A 271 1.10 15.73 13.20
CA ILE A 271 2.38 15.21 13.69
C ILE A 271 2.40 13.68 13.75
N ASP A 272 1.23 13.05 13.82
CA ASP A 272 1.02 11.60 13.68
C ASP A 272 -0.43 11.32 13.23
N ASN A 273 -0.80 10.04 13.10
CA ASN A 273 -2.17 9.68 12.71
C ASN A 273 -3.20 9.80 13.84
N ASN A 274 -2.82 10.10 15.08
CA ASN A 274 -3.78 10.50 16.11
C ASN A 274 -4.32 11.90 15.87
N GLU A 275 -3.54 12.80 15.26
CA GLU A 275 -4.01 14.11 14.82
C GLU A 275 -4.79 14.03 13.50
N THR A 276 -4.42 13.16 12.56
CA THR A 276 -5.02 13.07 11.21
C THR A 276 -6.19 12.10 11.10
N LYS A 277 -7.08 12.06 12.08
CA LYS A 277 -8.22 11.15 12.11
C LYS A 277 -9.58 11.82 11.93
N ASN A 278 -9.59 13.13 11.68
CA ASN A 278 -10.83 13.91 11.68
C ASN A 278 -11.67 13.69 10.42
N ASP A 279 -11.02 13.34 9.30
CA ASP A 279 -11.75 13.09 8.06
C ASP A 279 -12.54 11.77 8.13
N GLY A 280 -13.86 11.89 8.29
CA GLY A 280 -14.80 10.79 8.47
C GLY A 280 -14.79 10.16 9.86
N LEU A 281 -14.40 10.89 10.88
CA LEU A 281 -14.50 10.45 12.26
C LEU A 281 -15.97 10.40 12.72
N VAL A 282 -16.36 9.26 13.26
CA VAL A 282 -17.68 9.03 13.85
C VAL A 282 -17.54 8.92 15.37
N ARG A 283 -18.23 9.78 16.09
CA ARG A 283 -18.32 9.75 17.55
C ARG A 283 -19.78 9.66 17.97
N TRP A 284 -20.09 8.89 19.00
CA TRP A 284 -21.45 8.77 19.52
C TRP A 284 -21.50 8.60 21.02
N VAL A 285 -22.65 8.92 21.58
CA VAL A 285 -23.01 8.66 22.98
C VAL A 285 -24.22 7.75 22.98
N GLN A 286 -24.17 6.66 23.72
CA GLN A 286 -25.29 5.73 23.89
C GLN A 286 -25.50 5.36 25.38
N SER A 287 -26.65 4.78 25.71
CA SER A 287 -26.91 4.26 27.05
C SER A 287 -25.97 3.09 27.38
N VAL A 288 -25.58 2.96 28.65
CA VAL A 288 -24.61 1.96 29.11
C VAL A 288 -25.13 0.52 28.88
N ASP A 289 -26.43 0.33 28.97
CA ASP A 289 -27.08 -0.97 28.82
C ASP A 289 -27.34 -1.35 27.36
N ALA A 290 -26.95 -0.49 26.41
CA ALA A 290 -27.16 -0.74 25.01
C ALA A 290 -26.14 -1.73 24.46
N SER A 291 -26.61 -2.87 23.97
CA SER A 291 -25.78 -3.91 23.36
C SER A 291 -25.45 -3.64 21.89
N ALA A 292 -26.30 -2.88 21.19
CA ALA A 292 -26.16 -2.63 19.76
C ALA A 292 -25.23 -1.43 19.48
N LYS A 293 -24.15 -1.68 18.75
CA LYS A 293 -23.27 -0.64 18.21
C LYS A 293 -23.83 -0.10 16.89
N PRO A 294 -23.56 1.18 16.54
CA PRO A 294 -23.93 1.68 15.24
C PRO A 294 -23.21 0.90 14.12
N LYS A 295 -23.90 0.70 13.02
CA LYS A 295 -23.27 0.17 11.79
C LYS A 295 -22.82 1.36 10.95
N LEU A 296 -21.61 1.29 10.48
CA LEU A 296 -21.03 2.29 9.59
C LEU A 296 -20.69 1.63 8.25
N GLN A 297 -21.18 2.21 7.18
CA GLN A 297 -20.79 1.88 5.81
C GLN A 297 -20.13 3.10 5.18
N GLU A 298 -18.99 2.90 4.57
CA GLU A 298 -18.28 3.91 3.81
C GLU A 298 -18.05 3.42 2.38
N ILE A 299 -18.33 4.30 1.41
CA ILE A 299 -18.06 4.07 0.01
C ILE A 299 -17.25 5.26 -0.51
N ILE A 300 -16.07 4.98 -1.03
CA ILE A 300 -15.22 5.96 -1.72
C ILE A 300 -15.39 5.77 -3.21
N GLY A 301 -15.97 6.76 -3.87
CA GLY A 301 -16.10 6.85 -5.31
C GLY A 301 -15.08 7.81 -5.91
N ALA A 302 -14.60 7.51 -7.10
CA ALA A 302 -13.76 8.41 -7.86
C ALA A 302 -14.05 8.27 -9.36
N ARG A 303 -14.15 9.40 -10.03
CA ARG A 303 -14.29 9.46 -11.48
C ARG A 303 -13.26 10.40 -12.05
N PHE A 304 -12.42 9.89 -12.94
CA PHE A 304 -11.43 10.71 -13.63
C PHE A 304 -12.11 11.48 -14.75
N LEU A 305 -12.15 12.81 -14.62
CA LEU A 305 -12.67 13.73 -15.63
C LEU A 305 -11.62 14.02 -16.70
N ALA A 306 -10.35 14.01 -16.31
CA ALA A 306 -9.20 14.06 -17.17
C ALA A 306 -8.06 13.26 -16.52
N ASP A 307 -7.25 12.60 -17.33
CA ASP A 307 -6.11 11.81 -16.88
C ASP A 307 -5.03 11.77 -17.96
N SER A 308 -3.81 12.07 -17.58
CA SER A 308 -2.65 12.02 -18.44
C SER A 308 -1.43 11.62 -17.64
N ALA A 309 -0.78 10.54 -18.01
CA ALA A 309 0.49 10.11 -17.45
C ALA A 309 1.51 9.97 -18.60
N LYS A 310 2.48 10.87 -18.64
CA LYS A 310 3.58 10.85 -19.61
C LYS A 310 4.87 10.60 -18.86
N VAL A 311 5.08 9.36 -18.46
CA VAL A 311 6.16 8.96 -17.59
C VAL A 311 7.01 7.92 -18.27
N THR A 312 8.32 8.11 -18.17
CA THR A 312 9.34 7.17 -18.66
C THR A 312 10.23 6.75 -17.50
N ALA A 313 10.74 5.55 -17.55
CA ALA A 313 11.69 5.03 -16.59
C ALA A 313 13.01 4.70 -17.25
N MET A 314 14.09 4.94 -16.51
CA MET A 314 15.44 4.53 -16.88
C MET A 314 16.00 3.64 -15.78
N ARG A 315 16.51 2.48 -16.17
CA ARG A 315 17.12 1.54 -15.23
C ARG A 315 18.35 2.16 -14.57
N GLN A 316 18.50 1.92 -13.28
CA GLN A 316 19.61 2.41 -12.47
C GLN A 316 20.35 1.24 -11.82
N ASN A 317 21.66 1.41 -11.66
CA ASN A 317 22.53 0.44 -10.97
C ASN A 317 22.68 0.77 -9.46
N TYR A 318 21.93 1.73 -8.96
CA TYR A 318 22.00 2.18 -7.57
C TYR A 318 20.59 2.40 -7.02
N GLY A 319 20.51 2.49 -5.71
CA GLY A 319 19.26 2.67 -5.02
C GLY A 319 18.86 1.42 -4.23
N PRO A 320 17.86 1.51 -3.39
CA PRO A 320 17.34 0.39 -2.64
C PRO A 320 16.66 -0.61 -3.56
N LYS A 321 16.63 -1.83 -3.09
CA LYS A 321 16.00 -2.93 -3.78
C LYS A 321 14.51 -2.64 -3.99
N ASN A 322 14.02 -2.79 -5.23
CA ASN A 322 12.62 -2.61 -5.60
C ASN A 322 12.06 -1.19 -5.37
N LEU A 323 12.87 -0.15 -5.40
CA LEU A 323 12.42 1.22 -5.28
C LEU A 323 12.42 1.94 -6.62
N LEU A 324 11.34 2.64 -6.93
CA LEU A 324 11.31 3.63 -7.98
C LEU A 324 11.88 4.94 -7.47
N LEU A 325 12.93 5.42 -8.13
CA LEU A 325 13.61 6.65 -7.79
C LEU A 325 13.03 7.79 -8.63
N GLY A 326 12.58 8.80 -7.94
CA GLY A 326 12.14 10.05 -8.55
C GLY A 326 11.69 11.04 -7.48
N PRO A 327 11.80 12.30 -7.72
CA PRO A 327 12.46 13.00 -8.80
C PRO A 327 13.98 12.97 -8.67
N ASN A 328 14.66 13.21 -9.79
CA ASN A 328 16.12 13.36 -9.80
C ASN A 328 16.52 14.69 -9.15
N VAL A 329 17.32 14.66 -8.10
CA VAL A 329 17.81 15.85 -7.43
C VAL A 329 19.25 16.14 -7.85
N GLN A 330 19.54 17.36 -8.26
CA GLN A 330 20.92 17.82 -8.52
C GLN A 330 21.60 18.13 -7.18
N ALA A 331 21.73 17.15 -6.32
CA ALA A 331 22.53 17.21 -5.13
C ALA A 331 23.62 16.14 -5.23
N GLN A 332 24.75 16.37 -4.58
CA GLN A 332 25.72 15.30 -4.39
C GLN A 332 25.10 14.30 -3.41
N PHE A 333 24.53 13.24 -3.91
CA PHE A 333 24.04 12.18 -3.05
C PHE A 333 25.04 11.04 -2.95
N THR A 334 25.10 10.45 -1.79
CA THR A 334 25.95 9.29 -1.54
C THR A 334 25.32 8.09 -2.25
N LYS A 335 26.08 7.45 -3.13
CA LYS A 335 25.65 6.20 -3.76
C LYS A 335 25.27 5.19 -2.67
N ILE A 336 24.06 4.69 -2.76
CA ILE A 336 23.62 3.61 -1.85
C ILE A 336 24.33 2.34 -2.32
N GLU A 337 25.24 1.84 -1.50
CA GLU A 337 25.84 0.53 -1.74
C GLU A 337 24.75 -0.52 -1.53
N MET A 338 24.33 -1.11 -2.62
CA MET A 338 23.47 -2.28 -2.58
C MET A 338 24.29 -3.48 -2.13
N PRO A 339 23.75 -4.37 -1.29
CA PRO A 339 24.34 -5.66 -1.10
C PRO A 339 24.51 -6.30 -2.51
N PRO A 340 25.61 -7.00 -2.74
CA PRO A 340 25.83 -7.66 -4.03
C PRO A 340 24.59 -8.50 -4.36
N PRO A 341 24.16 -8.53 -5.64
CA PRO A 341 23.05 -9.39 -6.03
C PRO A 341 23.35 -10.81 -5.54
N PRO A 342 22.34 -11.53 -5.05
CA PRO A 342 22.55 -12.92 -4.68
C PRO A 342 23.21 -13.62 -5.88
N PRO A 343 24.16 -14.54 -5.63
CA PRO A 343 24.83 -15.25 -6.70
C PRO A 343 23.78 -15.87 -7.63
N PRO A 344 23.99 -15.89 -8.94
CA PRO A 344 23.07 -16.52 -9.86
C PRO A 344 22.79 -17.95 -9.38
N PRO A 345 21.58 -18.48 -9.61
CA PRO A 345 21.26 -19.86 -9.28
C PRO A 345 22.33 -20.77 -9.86
N VAL A 346 22.87 -21.67 -9.04
CA VAL A 346 23.87 -22.64 -9.51
C VAL A 346 23.16 -23.56 -10.50
N GLU A 347 23.58 -23.53 -11.76
CA GLU A 347 23.11 -24.50 -12.76
C GLU A 347 23.57 -25.89 -12.33
N ILE A 348 22.62 -26.76 -12.00
CA ILE A 348 22.90 -28.14 -11.66
C ILE A 348 22.85 -28.96 -12.94
N PRO A 349 23.95 -29.65 -13.30
CA PRO A 349 23.97 -30.46 -14.50
C PRO A 349 22.82 -31.49 -14.52
N PRO A 350 22.19 -31.75 -15.65
CA PRO A 350 21.04 -32.67 -15.76
C PRO A 350 21.29 -34.08 -15.21
N GLU A 351 22.53 -34.55 -15.21
CA GLU A 351 22.93 -35.84 -14.67
C GLU A 351 22.84 -35.87 -13.14
N GLN A 352 23.17 -34.76 -12.47
CA GLN A 352 23.08 -34.66 -11.00
C GLN A 352 21.65 -34.47 -10.50
N VAL A 353 20.73 -33.98 -11.33
CA VAL A 353 19.32 -33.81 -10.97
C VAL A 353 18.65 -35.14 -10.64
N LYS A 354 19.04 -36.23 -11.30
CA LYS A 354 18.50 -37.58 -11.08
C LYS A 354 18.90 -38.20 -9.75
N GLU A 355 19.97 -37.69 -9.13
CA GLU A 355 20.48 -38.18 -7.86
C GLU A 355 20.01 -37.36 -6.64
N LEU A 356 19.31 -36.25 -6.89
CA LEU A 356 18.84 -35.37 -5.81
C LEU A 356 17.74 -36.05 -4.99
N ARG A 357 17.91 -36.04 -3.67
CA ARG A 357 16.89 -36.54 -2.73
C ARG A 357 16.13 -35.36 -2.12
N TYR A 358 14.85 -35.25 -2.45
CA TYR A 358 13.93 -34.22 -1.96
C TYR A 358 13.32 -34.68 -0.63
N THR A 359 13.99 -34.36 0.47
CA THR A 359 13.63 -34.88 1.80
C THR A 359 13.30 -33.78 2.82
N VAL A 360 13.57 -32.53 2.50
CA VAL A 360 13.37 -31.41 3.41
C VAL A 360 12.08 -30.69 3.04
N PRO A 361 11.06 -30.67 3.92
CA PRO A 361 9.86 -29.88 3.68
C PRO A 361 10.21 -28.38 3.55
N PHE A 362 9.55 -27.70 2.62
CA PHE A 362 9.66 -26.25 2.51
C PHE A 362 8.30 -25.61 2.26
N VAL A 363 8.17 -24.37 2.74
CA VAL A 363 7.11 -23.45 2.36
C VAL A 363 7.77 -22.12 2.01
N TYR A 364 7.49 -21.64 0.84
CA TYR A 364 7.95 -20.34 0.37
C TYR A 364 6.78 -19.51 -0.10
N GLY A 365 6.77 -18.24 0.24
CA GLY A 365 5.71 -17.32 -0.18
C GLY A 365 6.09 -15.88 0.14
N ASN A 366 5.36 -14.95 -0.44
CA ASN A 366 5.62 -13.53 -0.24
C ASN A 366 5.03 -12.98 1.07
N LEU A 367 4.17 -13.74 1.74
CA LEU A 367 3.52 -13.30 2.97
C LEU A 367 3.20 -14.40 3.96
N GLN A 368 3.36 -14.05 5.25
CA GLN A 368 2.74 -14.74 6.36
C GLN A 368 1.47 -13.99 6.76
N PHE A 369 0.40 -14.11 5.98
CA PHE A 369 -0.89 -13.57 6.38
C PHE A 369 -1.59 -14.52 7.36
N PRO A 370 -2.31 -13.98 8.35
CA PRO A 370 -3.26 -14.77 9.12
C PRO A 370 -4.32 -15.37 8.17
N GLU A 371 -4.82 -16.55 8.49
CA GLU A 371 -5.75 -17.31 7.62
C GLU A 371 -7.07 -16.59 7.32
N ASN A 372 -7.41 -15.58 8.10
CA ASN A 372 -8.65 -14.82 7.97
C ASN A 372 -8.38 -13.34 8.18
N VAL A 373 -8.42 -12.57 7.12
CA VAL A 373 -8.47 -11.11 7.19
C VAL A 373 -9.92 -10.70 6.99
N ASP A 374 -10.48 -10.02 7.99
CA ASP A 374 -11.80 -9.43 7.88
C ASP A 374 -11.65 -8.08 7.19
N PHE A 375 -12.35 -7.88 6.07
CA PHE A 375 -12.37 -6.58 5.40
C PHE A 375 -13.02 -5.54 6.30
N ALA A 376 -12.19 -4.76 6.91
CA ALA A 376 -12.39 -3.37 7.28
C ALA A 376 -13.80 -2.95 7.70
N PHE A 377 -14.27 -3.43 8.81
CA PHE A 377 -15.23 -2.64 9.58
C PHE A 377 -14.49 -1.78 10.60
N PRO A 378 -14.89 -0.50 10.77
CA PRO A 378 -14.28 0.35 11.77
C PRO A 378 -14.38 -0.29 13.15
N ARG A 379 -13.25 -0.40 13.83
CA ARG A 379 -13.22 -0.86 15.21
C ARG A 379 -13.32 0.33 16.14
N ALA A 380 -14.10 0.20 17.20
CA ALA A 380 -14.11 1.19 18.28
C ALA A 380 -12.72 1.21 18.92
N THR A 381 -12.02 2.34 18.84
CA THR A 381 -10.63 2.44 19.26
C THR A 381 -10.45 2.80 20.72
N LYS A 382 -11.39 3.51 21.34
CA LYS A 382 -11.34 3.84 22.79
C LYS A 382 -12.72 4.05 23.37
N ALA A 383 -12.94 3.54 24.58
CA ALA A 383 -14.04 3.97 25.42
C ALA A 383 -13.60 5.25 26.15
N LYS A 384 -14.23 6.38 25.86
CA LYS A 384 -14.01 7.63 26.60
C LYS A 384 -15.14 7.86 27.60
N GLY A 385 -14.93 7.43 28.83
CA GLY A 385 -15.92 7.64 29.92
C GLY A 385 -17.21 6.81 29.74
N LYS A 386 -18.19 7.02 30.59
CA LYS A 386 -19.45 6.26 30.58
C LYS A 386 -20.17 6.38 29.23
N GLY A 387 -20.11 5.31 28.42
CA GLY A 387 -20.88 5.17 27.18
C GLY A 387 -20.39 5.99 25.97
N ARG A 388 -19.18 6.54 25.99
CA ARG A 388 -18.56 7.21 24.83
C ARG A 388 -17.59 6.28 24.11
N PHE A 389 -17.78 6.12 22.80
CA PHE A 389 -16.88 5.39 21.92
C PHE A 389 -16.41 6.32 20.81
N GLU A 390 -15.13 6.31 20.54
CA GLU A 390 -14.55 6.96 19.39
C GLU A 390 -14.23 5.88 18.35
N MET A 391 -14.83 5.98 17.18
CA MET A 391 -14.47 5.16 16.04
C MET A 391 -13.60 5.98 15.11
N SER A 392 -12.34 5.61 15.01
CA SER A 392 -11.49 6.09 13.93
C SER A 392 -11.56 5.11 12.77
N ARG A 393 -11.60 5.64 11.59
CA ARG A 393 -11.44 4.91 10.37
C ARG A 393 -10.00 4.99 9.94
N ASN A 394 -9.34 3.86 9.91
CA ASN A 394 -8.06 3.70 9.26
C ASN A 394 -8.18 2.51 8.32
N PHE A 395 -8.72 2.77 7.14
CA PHE A 395 -8.83 1.75 6.12
C PHE A 395 -7.79 1.98 5.05
N LEU A 396 -6.88 1.08 4.99
CA LEU A 396 -6.47 0.52 3.73
C LEU A 396 -7.27 -0.76 3.56
N VAL A 397 -8.29 -0.68 2.77
CA VAL A 397 -8.80 -1.87 2.12
C VAL A 397 -7.78 -2.17 1.05
N GLU A 398 -7.03 -3.25 1.20
CA GLU A 398 -6.34 -3.83 0.07
C GLU A 398 -7.41 -4.23 -0.92
N THR A 399 -7.52 -3.45 -1.99
CA THR A 399 -8.41 -3.79 -3.09
C THR A 399 -7.84 -4.99 -3.79
N ALA A 400 -8.47 -6.11 -3.60
CA ALA A 400 -8.18 -7.29 -4.38
C ALA A 400 -8.68 -7.09 -5.82
N GLU A 401 -7.92 -7.57 -6.79
CA GLU A 401 -8.37 -7.59 -8.18
C GLU A 401 -9.47 -8.62 -8.37
N TYR A 402 -10.50 -8.27 -9.14
CA TYR A 402 -11.48 -9.22 -9.64
C TYR A 402 -10.86 -10.04 -10.76
N VAL A 403 -10.19 -11.12 -10.40
CA VAL A 403 -9.30 -11.88 -11.30
C VAL A 403 -10.03 -12.79 -12.28
N THR A 404 -11.33 -12.94 -12.13
CA THR A 404 -12.13 -13.84 -12.97
C THR A 404 -13.26 -13.11 -13.71
N THR A 405 -13.44 -11.82 -13.47
CA THR A 405 -14.44 -11.04 -14.17
C THR A 405 -13.97 -10.49 -15.50
N ASN A 406 -13.96 -9.90 -16.32
CA ASN A 406 -13.35 -9.34 -17.52
C ASN A 406 -12.54 -10.34 -18.36
N ALA A 407 -12.72 -11.62 -18.14
CA ALA A 407 -11.98 -12.66 -18.86
C ALA A 407 -10.45 -12.41 -18.90
N THR A 408 -9.89 -11.92 -17.80
CA THR A 408 -8.46 -11.63 -17.66
C THR A 408 -7.79 -12.66 -16.77
N GLN A 409 -6.72 -13.27 -17.26
CA GLN A 409 -5.87 -14.17 -16.48
C GLN A 409 -4.70 -13.37 -15.89
N TYR A 410 -4.38 -13.62 -14.63
CA TYR A 410 -3.26 -13.01 -13.91
C TYR A 410 -2.22 -14.04 -13.54
N ALA A 411 -0.95 -13.65 -13.62
CA ALA A 411 0.19 -14.48 -13.24
C ALA A 411 1.13 -13.73 -12.29
N GLN A 412 1.75 -14.50 -11.41
CA GLN A 412 2.72 -14.07 -10.41
C GLN A 412 4.02 -14.84 -10.57
N VAL A 413 5.18 -14.14 -10.57
CA VAL A 413 6.49 -14.79 -10.58
C VAL A 413 6.81 -15.40 -9.21
N VAL A 414 7.45 -16.55 -9.25
CA VAL A 414 8.02 -17.27 -8.10
C VAL A 414 9.49 -17.52 -8.36
N ASP A 415 10.38 -16.99 -7.52
CA ASP A 415 11.83 -17.16 -7.65
C ASP A 415 12.33 -18.24 -6.68
N LEU A 416 12.62 -19.41 -7.20
CA LEU A 416 13.10 -20.55 -6.44
C LEU A 416 14.63 -20.54 -6.35
N ARG A 417 15.15 -20.72 -5.14
CA ARG A 417 16.59 -20.67 -4.85
C ARG A 417 17.26 -22.03 -4.78
N LYS A 418 16.47 -23.08 -4.60
CA LYS A 418 16.91 -24.47 -4.50
C LYS A 418 16.06 -25.35 -5.39
N PRO A 419 16.56 -26.53 -5.80
CA PRO A 419 15.72 -27.53 -6.46
C PRO A 419 14.59 -27.97 -5.53
N VAL A 420 13.38 -28.07 -6.06
CA VAL A 420 12.19 -28.45 -5.28
C VAL A 420 11.30 -29.42 -6.03
N THR A 421 10.62 -30.28 -5.29
CA THR A 421 9.43 -30.97 -5.80
C THR A 421 8.22 -30.23 -5.26
N LEU A 422 7.43 -29.65 -6.14
CA LEU A 422 6.29 -28.83 -5.76
C LEU A 422 5.06 -29.70 -5.52
N HIS A 423 4.45 -29.57 -4.34
CA HIS A 423 3.27 -30.35 -3.95
C HIS A 423 2.00 -29.54 -4.08
N GLN A 424 2.05 -28.26 -3.75
CA GLN A 424 0.88 -27.38 -3.82
C GLN A 424 1.27 -25.91 -4.01
N VAL A 425 0.31 -25.16 -4.56
CA VAL A 425 0.31 -23.70 -4.62
C VAL A 425 -0.90 -23.19 -3.83
N GLY A 426 -0.69 -22.31 -2.88
CA GLY A 426 -1.75 -21.62 -2.15
C GLY A 426 -1.88 -20.19 -2.66
N LEU A 427 -3.09 -19.75 -2.96
CA LEU A 427 -3.41 -18.39 -3.32
C LEU A 427 -4.35 -17.78 -2.28
N ALA A 428 -4.14 -16.52 -1.94
CA ALA A 428 -5.01 -15.78 -1.02
C ALA A 428 -6.22 -15.26 -1.80
N LEU A 429 -7.32 -15.99 -1.77
CA LEU A 429 -8.52 -15.71 -2.56
C LEU A 429 -9.73 -15.35 -1.70
N HIS A 430 -10.64 -14.57 -2.26
CA HIS A 430 -11.99 -14.37 -1.73
C HIS A 430 -13.04 -14.65 -2.80
N LYS A 431 -14.02 -15.47 -2.45
CA LYS A 431 -15.18 -15.79 -3.30
C LYS A 431 -16.31 -14.82 -3.03
N PHE A 432 -16.77 -14.12 -4.06
CA PHE A 432 -17.99 -13.31 -4.02
C PHE A 432 -19.21 -14.09 -4.49
N GLY A 433 -19.04 -15.02 -5.43
CA GLY A 433 -20.12 -15.79 -6.02
C GLY A 433 -19.71 -16.49 -7.30
N GLY A 434 -20.70 -16.79 -8.13
CA GLY A 434 -20.51 -17.52 -9.39
C GLY A 434 -20.43 -19.03 -9.21
N GLU A 435 -20.12 -19.73 -10.32
CA GLU A 435 -19.98 -21.17 -10.39
C GLU A 435 -18.80 -21.55 -11.27
N GLY A 436 -18.26 -22.76 -11.12
CA GLY A 436 -17.20 -23.27 -11.97
C GLY A 436 -16.03 -23.86 -11.19
N TRP A 437 -14.86 -23.88 -11.85
CA TRP A 437 -13.65 -24.51 -11.37
C TRP A 437 -12.48 -23.57 -11.43
N LEU A 438 -11.56 -23.73 -10.50
CA LEU A 438 -10.30 -22.98 -10.42
C LEU A 438 -9.12 -23.96 -10.43
N TRP A 439 -7.99 -23.55 -11.01
CA TRP A 439 -6.72 -24.29 -10.96
C TRP A 439 -5.55 -23.30 -11.04
N VAL A 440 -4.35 -23.79 -10.87
CA VAL A 440 -3.12 -23.02 -11.07
C VAL A 440 -2.27 -23.68 -12.14
N ASP A 441 -1.90 -22.91 -13.14
CA ASP A 441 -0.92 -23.27 -14.15
C ASP A 441 0.46 -22.76 -13.73
N VAL A 442 1.50 -23.56 -13.95
CA VAL A 442 2.90 -23.20 -13.74
C VAL A 442 3.60 -23.11 -15.08
N PHE A 443 4.30 -22.01 -15.32
CA PHE A 443 5.04 -21.73 -16.55
C PHE A 443 6.52 -21.53 -16.27
N LYS A 444 7.38 -21.81 -17.26
CA LYS A 444 8.75 -21.32 -17.28
C LYS A 444 8.76 -19.82 -17.48
N ASP A 445 9.80 -19.16 -16.96
CA ASP A 445 10.05 -17.76 -17.30
C ASP A 445 10.58 -17.67 -18.74
N ASP A 446 9.98 -16.78 -19.52
CA ASP A 446 10.44 -16.38 -20.85
C ASP A 446 10.65 -14.87 -20.88
N ALA A 447 11.89 -14.45 -20.65
CA ALA A 447 12.30 -13.05 -20.65
C ALA A 447 11.41 -12.15 -19.75
N GLY A 448 11.02 -12.64 -18.57
CA GLY A 448 10.24 -11.92 -17.58
C GLY A 448 8.73 -11.99 -17.79
N LYS A 449 8.22 -12.98 -18.47
CA LYS A 449 6.79 -13.29 -18.62
C LYS A 449 6.56 -14.81 -18.62
N PRO A 450 5.33 -15.29 -18.38
CA PRO A 450 5.00 -16.70 -18.53
C PRO A 450 5.27 -17.18 -19.96
N GLY A 451 6.13 -18.19 -20.09
CA GLY A 451 6.47 -18.84 -21.34
C GLY A 451 5.72 -20.17 -21.54
N GLU A 452 6.46 -21.26 -21.73
CA GLU A 452 5.86 -22.58 -21.90
C GLU A 452 5.23 -23.10 -20.62
N PRO A 453 4.00 -23.66 -20.68
CA PRO A 453 3.37 -24.30 -19.53
C PRO A 453 4.14 -25.57 -19.15
N LEU A 454 4.36 -25.77 -17.85
CA LEU A 454 5.05 -26.93 -17.30
C LEU A 454 4.10 -27.95 -16.72
N CYS A 455 3.14 -27.49 -15.96
CA CYS A 455 2.19 -28.36 -15.25
C CYS A 455 0.99 -27.54 -14.75
N THR A 456 -0.07 -28.27 -14.42
CA THR A 456 -1.33 -27.74 -13.91
C THR A 456 -1.71 -28.49 -12.65
N THR A 457 -2.24 -27.79 -11.64
CA THR A 457 -2.77 -28.41 -10.42
C THR A 457 -4.10 -29.13 -10.67
N GLN A 458 -4.54 -29.90 -9.70
CA GLN A 458 -5.93 -30.38 -9.67
C GLN A 458 -6.88 -29.20 -9.59
N MET A 459 -8.05 -29.34 -10.20
CA MET A 459 -9.11 -28.33 -10.18
C MET A 459 -9.82 -28.35 -8.83
N VAL A 460 -10.15 -27.15 -8.34
CA VAL A 460 -10.95 -26.94 -7.14
C VAL A 460 -12.33 -26.43 -7.56
N ASN A 461 -13.39 -27.08 -7.10
CA ASN A 461 -14.74 -26.62 -7.34
C ASN A 461 -15.00 -25.34 -6.55
N LEU A 462 -15.63 -24.36 -7.18
CA LEU A 462 -15.95 -23.10 -6.51
C LEU A 462 -16.86 -23.31 -5.29
N ASP A 463 -17.73 -24.32 -5.30
CA ASP A 463 -18.63 -24.63 -4.18
C ASP A 463 -17.88 -25.09 -2.92
N ASP A 464 -16.68 -25.62 -3.06
CA ASP A 464 -15.82 -26.00 -1.95
C ASP A 464 -15.13 -24.80 -1.28
N ILE A 465 -15.21 -23.61 -1.90
CA ILE A 465 -14.60 -22.40 -1.39
C ILE A 465 -15.64 -21.58 -0.61
N SER A 466 -15.33 -21.28 0.65
CA SER A 466 -16.20 -20.47 1.51
C SER A 466 -16.34 -19.04 1.01
N ALA A 467 -17.56 -18.52 0.93
CA ALA A 467 -17.89 -17.13 0.62
C ALA A 467 -17.92 -16.22 1.87
N LYS A 468 -17.46 -16.70 3.04
CA LYS A 468 -17.38 -15.85 4.25
C LYS A 468 -16.45 -14.66 4.00
N PRO A 469 -16.72 -13.48 4.58
CA PRO A 469 -15.86 -12.31 4.46
C PRO A 469 -14.38 -12.59 4.76
N GLY A 470 -13.48 -11.89 4.08
CA GLY A 470 -12.05 -12.09 4.17
C GLY A 470 -11.50 -13.03 3.10
N TYR A 471 -10.17 -13.05 2.95
CA TYR A 471 -9.54 -14.03 2.08
C TYR A 471 -9.32 -15.36 2.80
N ARG A 472 -9.18 -16.41 1.99
CA ARG A 472 -8.77 -17.73 2.42
C ARG A 472 -7.55 -18.17 1.63
N TRP A 473 -6.68 -18.94 2.26
CA TRP A 473 -5.70 -19.69 1.52
C TRP A 473 -6.39 -20.87 0.82
N VAL A 474 -6.59 -20.73 -0.48
CA VAL A 474 -7.07 -21.82 -1.32
C VAL A 474 -5.85 -22.58 -1.83
N ASN A 475 -5.72 -23.85 -1.44
CA ASN A 475 -4.59 -24.68 -1.81
C ASN A 475 -4.92 -25.51 -3.05
N PHE A 476 -4.15 -25.34 -4.09
CA PHE A 476 -4.21 -26.09 -5.33
C PHE A 476 -3.11 -27.15 -5.31
N VAL A 477 -3.48 -28.42 -5.33
CA VAL A 477 -2.59 -29.56 -5.09
C VAL A 477 -2.22 -30.22 -6.43
N PHE A 478 -0.98 -30.64 -6.58
CA PHE A 478 -0.56 -31.51 -7.69
C PHE A 478 -0.84 -32.96 -7.33
N ALA A 479 -1.39 -33.72 -8.26
CA ALA A 479 -1.46 -35.17 -8.09
C ALA A 479 -0.06 -35.75 -7.89
N GLU A 480 0.09 -36.75 -7.05
CA GLU A 480 1.41 -37.26 -6.65
C GLU A 480 2.33 -37.61 -7.84
N LYS A 481 1.74 -38.24 -8.84
CA LYS A 481 2.44 -38.60 -10.09
C LYS A 481 2.82 -37.42 -10.98
N ASP A 482 2.17 -36.27 -10.78
CA ASP A 482 2.30 -35.07 -11.63
C ASP A 482 3.03 -33.93 -10.89
N ARG A 483 3.62 -34.21 -9.72
CA ARG A 483 4.40 -33.22 -8.94
C ARG A 483 5.63 -32.77 -9.74
N PRO A 484 5.72 -31.49 -10.12
CA PRO A 484 6.85 -31.04 -10.90
C PRO A 484 8.11 -30.94 -10.04
N VAL A 485 9.22 -31.30 -10.67
CA VAL A 485 10.57 -31.01 -10.16
C VAL A 485 11.04 -29.72 -10.81
N LEU A 486 11.25 -28.69 -10.01
CA LEU A 486 11.67 -27.37 -10.48
C LEU A 486 13.08 -27.09 -9.99
N MET A 487 13.93 -26.64 -10.91
CA MET A 487 15.30 -26.22 -10.64
C MET A 487 15.33 -24.79 -10.12
N PRO A 488 16.43 -24.28 -9.52
CA PRO A 488 16.56 -22.88 -9.17
C PRO A 488 16.31 -21.98 -10.40
N GLY A 489 15.46 -20.97 -10.23
CA GLY A 489 15.09 -20.06 -11.30
C GLY A 489 13.75 -19.39 -11.07
N ALA A 490 13.36 -18.55 -12.03
CA ALA A 490 12.06 -17.89 -12.03
C ALA A 490 11.01 -18.76 -12.75
N TYR A 491 9.85 -18.84 -12.13
CA TYR A 491 8.66 -19.52 -12.64
C TYR A 491 7.45 -18.61 -12.48
N TRP A 492 6.40 -18.90 -13.22
CA TRP A 492 5.15 -18.15 -13.13
C TRP A 492 4.02 -19.06 -12.71
N ILE A 493 3.24 -18.61 -11.75
CA ILE A 493 1.98 -19.23 -11.35
C ILE A 493 0.83 -18.38 -11.83
N ALA A 494 -0.13 -18.96 -12.53
CA ALA A 494 -1.28 -18.24 -13.07
C ALA A 494 -2.58 -18.91 -12.61
N LEU A 495 -3.55 -18.09 -12.18
CA LEU A 495 -4.87 -18.57 -11.83
C LEU A 495 -5.68 -18.84 -13.10
N GLY A 496 -6.02 -20.10 -13.33
CA GLY A 496 -6.94 -20.54 -14.36
C GLY A 496 -8.35 -20.74 -13.81
N PHE A 497 -9.35 -20.59 -14.66
CA PHE A 497 -10.74 -20.77 -14.27
C PHE A 497 -11.62 -21.19 -15.45
N SER A 498 -12.73 -21.86 -15.13
CA SER A 498 -13.84 -22.14 -16.06
C SER A 498 -15.19 -21.83 -15.40
N GLY A 499 -16.20 -21.63 -16.21
CA GLY A 499 -17.51 -21.15 -15.72
C GLY A 499 -17.52 -19.62 -15.54
N THR A 500 -18.22 -19.18 -14.53
CA THR A 500 -18.41 -17.76 -14.20
C THR A 500 -18.05 -17.44 -12.74
N PRO A 501 -16.86 -17.85 -12.24
CA PRO A 501 -16.49 -17.54 -10.87
C PRO A 501 -16.28 -16.05 -10.69
N ILE A 502 -16.65 -15.52 -9.51
CA ILE A 502 -16.40 -14.12 -9.13
C ILE A 502 -15.46 -14.15 -7.94
N MET A 503 -14.17 -13.93 -8.22
CA MET A 503 -13.09 -14.08 -7.26
C MET A 503 -12.20 -12.85 -7.22
N ASN A 504 -11.68 -12.55 -6.04
CA ASN A 504 -10.55 -11.65 -5.88
C ASN A 504 -9.31 -12.44 -5.49
N TRP A 505 -8.18 -12.02 -6.00
CA TRP A 505 -6.87 -12.49 -5.56
C TRP A 505 -6.15 -11.33 -4.87
N PHE A 506 -5.84 -11.50 -3.59
CA PHE A 506 -5.24 -10.47 -2.78
C PHE A 506 -3.80 -10.21 -3.17
N TYR A 507 -3.37 -8.96 -3.04
CA TYR A 507 -2.01 -8.55 -3.32
C TYR A 507 -1.43 -7.66 -2.22
N THR A 508 -0.11 -7.60 -2.14
CA THR A 508 0.60 -6.68 -1.26
C THR A 508 0.66 -5.31 -1.92
N TYR A 509 0.04 -4.35 -1.26
CA TYR A 509 -0.02 -2.99 -1.75
C TYR A 509 1.32 -2.26 -1.51
N GLY A 510 1.87 -1.69 -2.57
CA GLY A 510 2.97 -0.73 -2.52
C GLY A 510 4.38 -1.29 -2.39
N LYS A 511 4.57 -2.57 -2.14
CA LYS A 511 5.90 -3.18 -2.08
C LYS A 511 5.90 -4.59 -2.64
N PRO A 512 6.29 -4.80 -3.92
CA PRO A 512 6.58 -6.12 -4.41
C PRO A 512 7.80 -6.69 -3.68
N VAL A 513 7.71 -7.95 -3.28
CA VAL A 513 8.82 -8.69 -2.65
C VAL A 513 9.73 -9.27 -3.72
N GLY A 514 9.18 -9.51 -4.91
CA GLY A 514 9.87 -9.99 -6.09
C GLY A 514 10.38 -8.87 -7.01
N PRO A 515 10.68 -9.19 -8.26
CA PRO A 515 11.03 -8.21 -9.27
C PRO A 515 9.93 -7.17 -9.46
N VAL A 516 10.29 -5.93 -9.80
CA VAL A 516 9.35 -4.82 -10.03
C VAL A 516 8.27 -5.15 -11.07
N TYR A 517 8.55 -6.11 -11.95
CA TYR A 517 7.64 -6.65 -12.96
C TYR A 517 7.23 -8.10 -12.64
N GLY A 518 7.04 -8.43 -11.37
CA GLY A 518 6.70 -9.78 -10.89
C GLY A 518 5.29 -10.26 -11.18
N THR A 519 4.46 -9.44 -11.81
CA THR A 519 3.10 -9.79 -12.24
C THR A 519 2.93 -9.65 -13.73
N ARG A 520 2.03 -10.42 -14.30
CA ARG A 520 1.57 -10.30 -15.68
C ARG A 520 0.07 -10.53 -15.76
N TYR A 521 -0.54 -9.99 -16.79
CA TYR A 521 -1.94 -10.27 -17.08
C TYR A 521 -2.15 -10.41 -18.60
N LYS A 522 -3.18 -11.13 -18.98
CA LYS A 522 -3.66 -11.21 -20.37
C LYS A 522 -5.16 -11.40 -20.37
N SER A 523 -5.83 -10.91 -21.41
CA SER A 523 -7.18 -11.38 -21.72
C SER A 523 -7.11 -12.88 -22.06
N VAL A 524 -8.09 -13.66 -21.68
CA VAL A 524 -8.16 -15.10 -22.02
C VAL A 524 -8.17 -15.34 -23.54
N PHE A 525 -8.50 -14.33 -24.35
CA PHE A 525 -8.45 -14.37 -25.81
C PHE A 525 -7.13 -13.85 -26.38
N ALA A 526 -6.25 -13.26 -25.56
CA ALA A 526 -4.95 -12.78 -26.01
C ALA A 526 -3.95 -13.95 -26.11
N GLN A 527 -3.10 -13.88 -27.11
CA GLN A 527 -2.04 -14.89 -27.28
C GLN A 527 -0.84 -14.64 -26.37
N ASP A 528 -0.61 -13.39 -25.96
CA ASP A 528 0.57 -13.02 -25.19
C ASP A 528 0.23 -12.29 -23.89
N TRP A 529 1.15 -12.37 -22.93
CA TRP A 529 1.08 -11.71 -21.65
C TRP A 529 1.56 -10.26 -21.78
N SER A 530 0.84 -9.36 -21.14
CA SER A 530 1.13 -7.93 -21.16
C SER A 530 1.23 -7.36 -19.73
N GLY A 531 1.82 -6.18 -19.66
CA GLY A 531 1.89 -5.36 -18.46
C GLY A 531 2.62 -5.99 -17.27
N ALA A 532 3.17 -5.12 -16.45
CA ALA A 532 3.62 -5.46 -15.11
C ALA A 532 2.94 -4.52 -14.14
N LEU A 533 2.46 -5.05 -13.02
CA LEU A 533 1.83 -4.29 -11.96
C LEU A 533 2.87 -3.99 -10.88
N ASN A 534 2.73 -2.88 -10.16
CA ASN A 534 3.64 -2.50 -9.09
C ASN A 534 3.27 -3.15 -7.74
N TYR A 535 2.49 -4.21 -7.76
CA TYR A 535 2.12 -4.99 -6.60
C TYR A 535 2.34 -6.48 -6.87
N GLU A 536 2.32 -7.26 -5.83
CA GLU A 536 2.57 -8.68 -5.85
C GLU A 536 1.39 -9.43 -5.24
N PHE A 537 0.83 -10.36 -6.00
CA PHE A 537 -0.24 -11.21 -5.50
C PHE A 537 0.25 -12.11 -4.36
N ASN A 538 -0.61 -12.36 -3.39
CA ASN A 538 -0.27 -13.16 -2.23
C ASN A 538 -0.38 -14.63 -2.56
N TYR A 539 0.76 -15.32 -2.46
CA TYR A 539 0.90 -16.73 -2.77
C TYR A 539 1.82 -17.44 -1.77
N LYS A 540 1.72 -18.74 -1.74
CA LYS A 540 2.69 -19.64 -1.11
C LYS A 540 2.84 -20.90 -1.97
N VAL A 541 4.04 -21.41 -2.03
CA VAL A 541 4.35 -22.70 -2.67
C VAL A 541 4.94 -23.63 -1.62
N ALA A 542 4.53 -24.88 -1.63
CA ALA A 542 4.99 -25.86 -0.65
C ALA A 542 5.31 -27.20 -1.31
N GLY A 543 6.26 -27.91 -0.75
CA GLY A 543 6.72 -29.20 -1.24
C GLY A 543 7.95 -29.68 -0.50
N MET A 544 8.87 -30.32 -1.23
CA MET A 544 10.11 -30.85 -0.68
C MET A 544 11.30 -30.26 -1.43
N THR A 545 12.38 -29.97 -0.71
CA THR A 545 13.64 -29.50 -1.29
C THR A 545 14.78 -30.43 -0.90
N VAL A 546 15.92 -30.23 -1.52
CA VAL A 546 17.16 -30.93 -1.20
C VAL A 546 17.77 -30.38 0.10
N LYS A 547 18.55 -31.22 0.76
CA LYS A 547 19.21 -30.90 2.02
C LYS A 547 20.29 -29.83 1.87
#